data_665f6b36e33baf80cf9b12a860d623d6
#
_entry.id   665f6b36e33baf80cf9b12a860d623d6
#
_cell.length_a   1.000
_cell.length_b   1.000
_cell.length_c   1.000
_cell.angle_alpha   90.00
_cell.angle_beta   90.00
_cell.angle_gamma   90.00
#
_symmetry.space_group_name_H-M   'P 1'
#
loop_
_entity.id
_entity.type
_entity.pdbx_description
1 polymer ?
#
loop_
_entity_poly.entity_id
_entity_poly.type
_entity_poly.pdbx_seq_one_letter_code
_entity_poly.pdbx_strand_id
1 'polypeptide(L)'
;VKYREGLLLGSACEAGELYRAIVGGRPQEEIIRLVKFYDYLEIQPLGNNEFMLRSDKEPVNTMEELQDINRRICRLGEEFNKLVVATCDVHFLDPEDEIYRRIIMAGKGFKDADEQAPLYLRTTEEMLKEFEYLGSTKAEEVVITNPNKIADMCEKIAPVRPDKCPPFIENSDQMLRDICYNKAHSMYGEELPPIVKERLDRELNSIISNGYAVMYIIAQKLVWKSNEDGYLVGSRGSVGSSFAATMSGITEVNPLQAHYRCEYC
;
A
#
# COMPACT_ATOMS: atom_id res chain seq x y z
N VAL A 1 -19.88 1.70 11.77
CA VAL A 1 -18.56 2.16 11.30
C VAL A 1 -18.68 3.61 10.79
N LYS A 2 -17.77 4.50 11.22
CA LYS A 2 -17.88 5.96 11.01
C LYS A 2 -17.91 6.38 9.53
N TYR A 3 -17.27 5.62 8.65
CA TYR A 3 -17.11 5.95 7.23
C TYR A 3 -17.64 4.81 6.34
N ARG A 4 -18.85 4.34 6.62
CA ARG A 4 -19.48 3.22 5.94
C ARG A 4 -20.16 3.62 4.62
N GLU A 5 -20.63 4.84 4.55
CA GLU A 5 -21.34 5.38 3.39
C GLU A 5 -20.42 5.40 2.17
N GLY A 6 -20.92 4.96 1.01
CA GLY A 6 -20.15 4.87 -0.23
C GLY A 6 -19.20 3.68 -0.34
N LEU A 7 -19.19 2.75 0.63
CA LEU A 7 -18.34 1.55 0.62
C LEU A 7 -19.17 0.28 0.48
N LEU A 8 -18.69 -0.64 -0.36
CA LEU A 8 -19.13 -2.04 -0.38
C LEU A 8 -18.13 -2.87 0.44
N LEU A 9 -18.61 -3.53 1.48
CA LEU A 9 -17.80 -4.38 2.34
C LEU A 9 -18.08 -5.86 2.09
N GLY A 10 -17.03 -6.61 1.74
CA GLY A 10 -17.07 -8.07 1.65
C GLY A 10 -16.68 -8.75 2.94
N SER A 11 -17.05 -10.03 3.06
CA SER A 11 -16.75 -10.84 4.27
C SER A 11 -15.31 -11.27 4.39
N ALA A 12 -14.49 -11.00 3.38
CA ALA A 12 -13.10 -11.41 3.23
C ALA A 12 -12.90 -12.95 3.16
N CYS A 13 -11.63 -13.38 3.16
CA CYS A 13 -11.17 -14.76 3.01
C CYS A 13 -11.37 -15.61 4.30
N GLU A 14 -10.60 -16.68 4.41
CA GLU A 14 -10.60 -17.57 5.60
C GLU A 14 -10.20 -16.86 6.91
N ALA A 15 -9.42 -15.78 6.79
CA ALA A 15 -9.05 -14.95 7.93
C ALA A 15 -10.17 -13.98 8.37
N GLY A 16 -11.22 -13.83 7.54
CA GLY A 16 -12.37 -12.98 7.82
C GLY A 16 -13.24 -13.48 8.99
N GLU A 17 -13.95 -12.55 9.62
CA GLU A 17 -14.78 -12.85 10.79
C GLU A 17 -15.89 -13.88 10.51
N LEU A 18 -16.51 -13.80 9.31
CA LEU A 18 -17.58 -14.73 8.94
C LEU A 18 -17.06 -16.16 8.79
N TYR A 19 -15.99 -16.33 8.01
CA TYR A 19 -15.39 -17.65 7.79
C TYR A 19 -14.94 -18.27 9.11
N ARG A 20 -14.23 -17.51 9.93
CA ARG A 20 -13.79 -17.94 11.26
C ARG A 20 -14.93 -18.28 12.21
N ALA A 21 -16.04 -17.54 12.17
CA ALA A 21 -17.21 -17.84 12.97
C ALA A 21 -17.86 -19.17 12.55
N ILE A 22 -17.88 -19.46 11.25
CA ILE A 22 -18.40 -20.72 10.70
C ILE A 22 -17.53 -21.89 11.12
N VAL A 23 -16.21 -21.80 10.88
CA VAL A 23 -15.23 -22.85 11.23
C VAL A 23 -15.22 -23.10 12.75
N GLY A 24 -15.23 -22.03 13.54
CA GLY A 24 -15.22 -22.11 15.00
C GLY A 24 -16.56 -22.53 15.64
N GLY A 25 -17.58 -22.89 14.84
CA GLY A 25 -18.89 -23.33 15.33
C GLY A 25 -19.63 -22.29 16.19
N ARG A 26 -19.44 -21.00 15.88
CA ARG A 26 -20.10 -19.91 16.63
C ARG A 26 -21.62 -20.01 16.54
N PRO A 27 -22.35 -19.45 17.54
CA PRO A 27 -23.79 -19.44 17.54
C PRO A 27 -24.38 -18.85 16.25
N GLN A 28 -25.49 -19.42 15.78
CA GLN A 28 -26.13 -18.98 14.53
C GLN A 28 -26.49 -17.48 14.53
N GLU A 29 -26.86 -16.93 15.68
CA GLU A 29 -27.15 -15.50 15.83
C GLU A 29 -25.96 -14.61 15.54
N GLU A 30 -24.75 -15.03 15.96
CA GLU A 30 -23.51 -14.30 15.67
C GLU A 30 -23.19 -14.34 14.17
N ILE A 31 -23.34 -15.52 13.56
CA ILE A 31 -23.14 -15.70 12.11
C ILE A 31 -24.11 -14.82 11.32
N ILE A 32 -25.38 -14.81 11.68
CA ILE A 32 -26.40 -13.95 11.03
C ILE A 32 -26.06 -12.46 11.18
N ARG A 33 -25.61 -12.04 12.34
CA ARG A 33 -25.16 -10.66 12.58
C ARG A 33 -24.03 -10.27 11.64
N LEU A 34 -23.04 -11.14 11.44
CA LEU A 34 -21.92 -10.93 10.53
C LEU A 34 -22.39 -10.87 9.07
N VAL A 35 -23.25 -11.81 8.64
CA VAL A 35 -23.80 -11.80 7.27
C VAL A 35 -24.58 -10.50 6.99
N LYS A 36 -25.36 -10.01 7.94
CA LYS A 36 -26.11 -8.75 7.80
C LYS A 36 -25.20 -7.52 7.77
N PHE A 37 -24.02 -7.59 8.39
CA PHE A 37 -23.06 -6.51 8.43
C PHE A 37 -22.39 -6.28 7.06
N TYR A 38 -22.05 -7.34 6.31
CA TYR A 38 -21.41 -7.27 5.02
C TYR A 38 -22.40 -7.00 3.88
N ASP A 39 -21.94 -6.35 2.80
CA ASP A 39 -22.74 -6.12 1.59
C ASP A 39 -22.74 -7.33 0.70
N TYR A 40 -21.62 -8.03 0.63
CA TYR A 40 -21.47 -9.29 -0.09
C TYR A 40 -20.61 -10.27 0.71
N LEU A 41 -20.69 -11.55 0.33
CA LEU A 41 -19.92 -12.61 0.95
C LEU A 41 -18.90 -13.17 -0.04
N GLU A 42 -17.84 -13.76 0.48
CA GLU A 42 -16.71 -14.25 -0.31
C GLU A 42 -16.44 -15.72 -0.03
N ILE A 43 -16.14 -16.46 -1.08
CA ILE A 43 -15.60 -17.83 -1.04
C ILE A 43 -14.36 -17.92 -1.92
N GLN A 44 -13.47 -18.86 -1.60
CA GLN A 44 -12.21 -19.04 -2.33
C GLN A 44 -12.05 -20.50 -2.79
N PRO A 45 -11.16 -20.78 -3.77
CA PRO A 45 -10.77 -22.14 -4.14
C PRO A 45 -10.36 -22.95 -2.93
N LEU A 46 -10.72 -24.22 -2.91
CA LEU A 46 -10.45 -25.09 -1.74
C LEU A 46 -8.96 -25.19 -1.44
N GLY A 47 -8.10 -25.20 -2.47
CA GLY A 47 -6.64 -25.24 -2.32
C GLY A 47 -6.08 -24.04 -1.55
N ASN A 48 -6.74 -22.90 -1.54
CA ASN A 48 -6.31 -21.74 -0.75
C ASN A 48 -6.40 -22.01 0.75
N ASN A 49 -7.32 -22.88 1.17
CA ASN A 49 -7.62 -23.20 2.57
C ASN A 49 -7.16 -24.61 2.98
N GLU A 50 -6.49 -25.35 2.10
CA GLU A 50 -6.02 -26.72 2.35
C GLU A 50 -5.05 -26.82 3.54
N PHE A 51 -4.36 -25.71 3.87
CA PHE A 51 -3.49 -25.63 5.03
C PHE A 51 -4.23 -25.97 6.35
N MET A 52 -5.54 -25.72 6.41
CA MET A 52 -6.37 -26.05 7.60
C MET A 52 -6.41 -27.54 7.89
N LEU A 53 -6.31 -28.39 6.85
CA LEU A 53 -6.29 -29.85 7.00
C LEU A 53 -5.02 -30.36 7.69
N ARG A 54 -3.97 -29.55 7.71
CA ARG A 54 -2.68 -29.88 8.33
C ARG A 54 -2.48 -29.21 9.69
N SER A 55 -3.45 -28.41 10.11
CA SER A 55 -3.35 -27.59 11.34
C SER A 55 -4.08 -28.27 12.50
N ASP A 56 -3.37 -28.62 13.55
CA ASP A 56 -3.97 -29.15 14.79
C ASP A 56 -4.88 -28.12 15.50
N LYS A 57 -4.89 -26.87 15.06
CA LYS A 57 -5.64 -25.78 15.67
C LYS A 57 -6.99 -25.54 15.00
N GLU A 58 -7.18 -26.03 13.79
CA GLU A 58 -8.40 -25.82 13.02
C GLU A 58 -9.25 -27.08 13.04
N PRO A 59 -10.58 -26.98 13.27
CA PRO A 59 -11.48 -28.13 13.36
C PRO A 59 -11.92 -28.65 11.97
N VAL A 60 -11.07 -28.53 10.95
CA VAL A 60 -11.35 -28.97 9.57
C VAL A 60 -10.37 -30.08 9.21
N ASN A 61 -10.91 -31.24 8.82
CA ASN A 61 -10.11 -32.46 8.62
C ASN A 61 -10.18 -33.02 7.19
N THR A 62 -11.15 -32.57 6.40
CA THR A 62 -11.40 -33.11 5.06
C THR A 62 -11.70 -32.02 4.03
N MET A 63 -11.41 -32.30 2.77
CA MET A 63 -11.79 -31.41 1.65
C MET A 63 -13.29 -31.21 1.54
N GLU A 64 -14.09 -32.20 1.94
CA GLU A 64 -15.54 -32.09 1.93
C GLU A 64 -16.04 -31.07 2.98
N GLU A 65 -15.42 -31.03 4.15
CA GLU A 65 -15.70 -30.01 5.16
C GLU A 65 -15.38 -28.58 4.64
N LEU A 66 -14.29 -28.41 3.88
CA LEU A 66 -14.01 -27.13 3.20
C LEU A 66 -15.09 -26.78 2.16
N GLN A 67 -15.55 -27.75 1.37
CA GLN A 67 -16.68 -27.56 0.47
C GLN A 67 -17.96 -27.17 1.20
N ASP A 68 -18.23 -27.81 2.34
CA ASP A 68 -19.42 -27.53 3.14
C ASP A 68 -19.43 -26.15 3.75
N ILE A 69 -18.26 -25.62 4.11
CA ILE A 69 -18.13 -24.23 4.54
C ILE A 69 -18.54 -23.28 3.39
N ASN A 70 -18.00 -23.47 2.19
CA ASN A 70 -18.36 -22.67 1.02
C ASN A 70 -19.85 -22.82 0.67
N ARG A 71 -20.39 -24.03 0.70
CA ARG A 71 -21.84 -24.29 0.50
C ARG A 71 -22.68 -23.56 1.57
N ARG A 72 -22.23 -23.53 2.82
CA ARG A 72 -22.90 -22.81 3.91
C ARG A 72 -22.90 -21.30 3.67
N ILE A 73 -21.78 -20.73 3.22
CA ILE A 73 -21.71 -19.31 2.87
C ILE A 73 -22.67 -19.00 1.72
N CYS A 74 -22.74 -19.85 0.67
CA CYS A 74 -23.68 -19.68 -0.43
C CYS A 74 -25.15 -19.68 0.06
N ARG A 75 -25.52 -20.65 0.91
CA ARG A 75 -26.87 -20.71 1.52
C ARG A 75 -27.21 -19.46 2.35
N LEU A 76 -26.25 -18.98 3.13
CA LEU A 76 -26.41 -17.74 3.91
C LEU A 76 -26.60 -16.53 2.97
N GLY A 77 -25.87 -16.48 1.84
CA GLY A 77 -26.08 -15.47 0.81
C GLY A 77 -27.50 -15.47 0.25
N GLU A 78 -28.04 -16.64 -0.08
CA GLU A 78 -29.41 -16.81 -0.55
C GLU A 78 -30.45 -16.39 0.51
N GLU A 79 -30.29 -16.90 1.75
CA GLU A 79 -31.20 -16.62 2.86
C GLU A 79 -31.30 -15.13 3.20
N PHE A 80 -30.17 -14.42 3.16
CA PHE A 80 -30.08 -13.00 3.53
C PHE A 80 -29.98 -12.05 2.33
N ASN A 81 -30.22 -12.54 1.10
CA ASN A 81 -30.14 -11.75 -0.12
C ASN A 81 -28.80 -10.99 -0.28
N LYS A 82 -27.70 -11.69 -0.04
CA LYS A 82 -26.34 -11.19 -0.23
C LYS A 82 -25.72 -11.86 -1.44
N LEU A 83 -25.05 -11.08 -2.29
CA LEU A 83 -24.23 -11.64 -3.36
C LEU A 83 -23.09 -12.45 -2.75
N VAL A 84 -22.81 -13.62 -3.32
CA VAL A 84 -21.64 -14.42 -2.97
C VAL A 84 -20.70 -14.39 -4.17
N VAL A 85 -19.45 -14.03 -3.96
CA VAL A 85 -18.43 -13.96 -5.02
C VAL A 85 -17.30 -14.94 -4.74
N ALA A 86 -16.79 -15.55 -5.79
CA ALA A 86 -15.60 -16.39 -5.75
C ALA A 86 -14.38 -15.54 -6.13
N THR A 87 -13.41 -15.42 -5.21
CA THR A 87 -12.16 -14.71 -5.43
C THR A 87 -10.99 -15.68 -5.47
N CYS A 88 -9.96 -15.39 -6.27
CA CYS A 88 -8.83 -16.28 -6.48
C CYS A 88 -7.69 -16.07 -5.48
N ASP A 89 -7.59 -14.89 -4.87
CA ASP A 89 -6.50 -14.51 -3.96
C ASP A 89 -5.10 -14.62 -4.62
N VAL A 90 -4.94 -14.00 -5.78
CA VAL A 90 -3.75 -14.11 -6.61
C VAL A 90 -2.53 -13.49 -5.95
N HIS A 91 -1.44 -14.25 -5.80
CA HIS A 91 -0.15 -13.81 -5.29
C HIS A 91 0.99 -13.98 -6.31
N PHE A 92 0.80 -14.77 -7.34
CA PHE A 92 1.74 -14.98 -8.44
C PHE A 92 1.01 -15.31 -9.74
N LEU A 93 1.69 -15.22 -10.89
CA LEU A 93 1.06 -15.31 -12.20
C LEU A 93 0.83 -16.76 -12.63
N ASP A 94 1.90 -17.52 -12.77
CA ASP A 94 1.86 -18.90 -13.23
C ASP A 94 2.10 -19.88 -12.06
N PRO A 95 1.58 -21.13 -12.13
CA PRO A 95 1.76 -22.11 -11.04
C PRO A 95 3.22 -22.30 -10.61
N GLU A 96 4.16 -22.22 -11.54
CA GLU A 96 5.60 -22.40 -11.33
C GLU A 96 6.22 -21.24 -10.54
N ASP A 97 5.59 -20.06 -10.53
CA ASP A 97 6.09 -18.87 -9.83
C ASP A 97 5.97 -18.99 -8.30
N GLU A 98 5.30 -20.02 -7.79
CA GLU A 98 5.23 -20.30 -6.36
C GLU A 98 6.62 -20.35 -5.70
N ILE A 99 7.64 -20.76 -6.45
CA ILE A 99 9.03 -20.82 -5.97
C ILE A 99 9.54 -19.45 -5.50
N TYR A 100 9.17 -18.36 -6.19
CA TYR A 100 9.59 -17.02 -5.82
C TYR A 100 8.93 -16.57 -4.52
N ARG A 101 7.64 -16.88 -4.34
CA ARG A 101 6.92 -16.62 -3.10
C ARG A 101 7.52 -17.41 -1.93
N ARG A 102 7.86 -18.67 -2.14
CA ARG A 102 8.54 -19.54 -1.18
C ARG A 102 9.86 -18.93 -0.70
N ILE A 103 10.71 -18.48 -1.64
CA ILE A 103 11.99 -17.83 -1.33
C ILE A 103 11.77 -16.56 -0.47
N ILE A 104 10.82 -15.71 -0.87
CA ILE A 104 10.53 -14.47 -0.14
C ILE A 104 10.01 -14.77 1.27
N MET A 105 9.11 -15.73 1.42
CA MET A 105 8.55 -16.11 2.72
C MET A 105 9.63 -16.72 3.63
N ALA A 106 10.45 -17.61 3.09
CA ALA A 106 11.58 -18.18 3.83
C ALA A 106 12.57 -17.11 4.29
N GLY A 107 12.88 -16.14 3.42
CA GLY A 107 13.72 -14.99 3.75
C GLY A 107 13.15 -14.07 4.84
N LYS A 108 11.81 -14.06 4.99
CA LYS A 108 11.11 -13.35 6.08
C LYS A 108 10.92 -14.18 7.35
N GLY A 109 11.39 -15.44 7.37
CA GLY A 109 11.36 -16.31 8.53
C GLY A 109 10.05 -17.06 8.75
N PHE A 110 9.18 -17.18 7.73
CA PHE A 110 7.99 -18.03 7.79
C PHE A 110 8.39 -19.50 7.83
N LYS A 111 7.89 -20.23 8.82
CA LYS A 111 8.26 -21.64 9.04
C LYS A 111 7.59 -22.59 8.05
N ASP A 112 6.46 -22.19 7.50
CA ASP A 112 5.61 -22.89 6.54
C ASP A 112 5.86 -22.45 5.08
N ALA A 113 6.98 -21.80 4.83
CA ALA A 113 7.31 -21.27 3.50
C ALA A 113 7.31 -22.36 2.41
N ASP A 114 7.63 -23.61 2.74
CA ASP A 114 7.63 -24.74 1.81
C ASP A 114 6.23 -25.31 1.51
N GLU A 115 5.20 -24.88 2.25
CA GLU A 115 3.82 -25.33 2.10
C GLU A 115 2.98 -24.27 1.39
N GLN A 116 3.27 -24.02 0.10
CA GLN A 116 2.57 -22.99 -0.65
C GLN A 116 1.16 -23.40 -1.05
N ALA A 117 0.19 -22.49 -0.83
CA ALA A 117 -1.13 -22.60 -1.43
C ALA A 117 -1.07 -22.23 -2.93
N PRO A 118 -1.94 -22.78 -3.79
CA PRO A 118 -1.94 -22.56 -5.24
C PRO A 118 -2.55 -21.19 -5.60
N LEU A 119 -1.90 -20.10 -5.20
CA LEU A 119 -2.39 -18.73 -5.32
C LEU A 119 -2.00 -18.07 -6.67
N TYR A 120 -2.02 -18.83 -7.75
CA TYR A 120 -1.76 -18.33 -9.10
C TYR A 120 -3.00 -17.71 -9.74
N LEU A 121 -2.80 -16.91 -10.78
CA LEU A 121 -3.89 -16.30 -11.55
C LEU A 121 -4.63 -17.38 -12.35
N ARG A 122 -5.86 -17.66 -11.98
CA ARG A 122 -6.73 -18.60 -12.69
C ARG A 122 -7.56 -17.88 -13.74
N THR A 123 -7.72 -18.52 -14.89
CA THR A 123 -8.71 -18.12 -15.90
C THR A 123 -10.13 -18.34 -15.40
N THR A 124 -11.11 -17.79 -16.12
CA THR A 124 -12.54 -18.02 -15.80
C THR A 124 -12.90 -19.52 -15.83
N GLU A 125 -12.39 -20.26 -16.82
CA GLU A 125 -12.62 -21.68 -16.96
C GLU A 125 -12.03 -22.48 -15.77
N GLU A 126 -10.82 -22.14 -15.35
CA GLU A 126 -10.21 -22.73 -14.17
C GLU A 126 -10.98 -22.42 -12.90
N MET A 127 -11.43 -21.17 -12.73
CA MET A 127 -12.27 -20.81 -11.58
C MET A 127 -13.60 -21.56 -11.61
N LEU A 128 -14.28 -21.70 -12.74
CA LEU A 128 -15.51 -22.49 -12.85
C LEU A 128 -15.29 -23.95 -12.45
N LYS A 129 -14.14 -24.53 -12.81
CA LYS A 129 -13.75 -25.89 -12.41
C LYS A 129 -13.51 -26.02 -10.90
N GLU A 130 -12.85 -25.02 -10.27
CA GLU A 130 -12.63 -24.99 -8.82
C GLU A 130 -13.94 -25.05 -8.02
N PHE A 131 -15.03 -24.51 -8.58
CA PHE A 131 -16.34 -24.43 -7.91
C PHE A 131 -17.39 -25.39 -8.49
N GLU A 132 -17.01 -26.36 -9.38
CA GLU A 132 -17.95 -27.29 -10.00
C GLU A 132 -18.76 -28.13 -8.97
N TYR A 133 -18.21 -28.34 -7.77
CA TYR A 133 -18.88 -29.04 -6.67
C TYR A 133 -20.13 -28.31 -6.13
N LEU A 134 -20.34 -27.04 -6.47
CA LEU A 134 -21.55 -26.26 -6.19
C LEU A 134 -22.66 -26.51 -7.22
N GLY A 135 -22.36 -27.19 -8.34
CA GLY A 135 -23.17 -27.32 -9.52
C GLY A 135 -22.98 -26.14 -10.51
N SER A 136 -23.16 -26.40 -11.80
CA SER A 136 -22.78 -25.47 -12.89
C SER A 136 -23.43 -24.09 -12.73
N THR A 137 -24.72 -24.04 -12.41
CA THR A 137 -25.46 -22.77 -12.25
C THR A 137 -24.93 -21.93 -11.10
N LYS A 138 -24.62 -22.56 -9.95
CA LYS A 138 -24.09 -21.85 -8.79
C LYS A 138 -22.65 -21.44 -9.01
N ALA A 139 -21.84 -22.28 -9.67
CA ALA A 139 -20.47 -21.93 -10.04
C ALA A 139 -20.44 -20.70 -10.96
N GLU A 140 -21.27 -20.66 -12.01
CA GLU A 140 -21.39 -19.50 -12.89
C GLU A 140 -21.86 -18.25 -12.13
N GLU A 141 -22.81 -18.41 -11.22
CA GLU A 141 -23.32 -17.31 -10.40
C GLU A 141 -22.20 -16.66 -9.58
N VAL A 142 -21.41 -17.47 -8.85
CA VAL A 142 -20.38 -16.94 -7.91
C VAL A 142 -19.10 -16.51 -8.62
N VAL A 143 -18.75 -17.13 -9.76
CA VAL A 143 -17.49 -16.85 -10.49
C VAL A 143 -17.67 -15.71 -11.50
N ILE A 144 -18.83 -15.60 -12.15
CA ILE A 144 -19.04 -14.67 -13.26
C ILE A 144 -20.08 -13.62 -12.90
N THR A 145 -21.31 -14.07 -12.62
CA THR A 145 -22.46 -13.18 -12.52
C THR A 145 -22.34 -12.20 -11.35
N ASN A 146 -22.07 -12.70 -10.18
CA ASN A 146 -22.02 -11.85 -8.97
C ASN A 146 -20.79 -10.92 -8.93
N PRO A 147 -19.55 -11.34 -9.32
CA PRO A 147 -18.43 -10.42 -9.44
C PRO A 147 -18.71 -9.26 -10.40
N ASN A 148 -19.34 -9.52 -11.57
CA ASN A 148 -19.73 -8.46 -12.49
C ASN A 148 -20.77 -7.52 -11.86
N LYS A 149 -21.78 -8.03 -11.16
CA LYS A 149 -22.75 -7.19 -10.44
C LYS A 149 -22.06 -6.28 -9.42
N ILE A 150 -21.08 -6.78 -8.65
CA ILE A 150 -20.31 -5.95 -7.71
C ILE A 150 -19.52 -4.88 -8.44
N ALA A 151 -18.88 -5.23 -9.57
CA ALA A 151 -18.15 -4.27 -10.39
C ALA A 151 -19.07 -3.16 -10.93
N ASP A 152 -20.28 -3.53 -11.39
CA ASP A 152 -21.29 -2.57 -11.88
C ASP A 152 -21.83 -1.63 -10.80
N MET A 153 -21.78 -2.04 -9.52
CA MET A 153 -22.14 -1.18 -8.38
C MET A 153 -21.07 -0.12 -8.08
N CYS A 154 -19.84 -0.31 -8.57
CA CYS A 154 -18.73 0.59 -8.30
C CYS A 154 -18.74 1.79 -9.25
N GLU A 155 -18.70 2.99 -8.70
CA GLU A 155 -18.55 4.22 -9.49
C GLU A 155 -17.09 4.43 -9.89
N LYS A 156 -16.89 5.13 -11.02
CA LYS A 156 -15.54 5.54 -11.42
C LYS A 156 -15.06 6.67 -10.51
N ILE A 157 -14.12 6.38 -9.65
CA ILE A 157 -13.54 7.36 -8.72
C ILE A 157 -12.04 7.56 -8.99
N ALA A 158 -11.54 8.71 -8.60
CA ALA A 158 -10.11 8.97 -8.50
C ALA A 158 -9.69 8.89 -7.03
N PRO A 159 -9.02 7.79 -6.58
CA PRO A 159 -8.66 7.61 -5.17
C PRO A 159 -7.64 8.64 -4.67
N VAL A 160 -6.84 9.18 -5.60
CA VAL A 160 -5.90 10.27 -5.32
C VAL A 160 -6.42 11.54 -5.99
N ARG A 161 -6.50 12.62 -5.22
CA ARG A 161 -6.91 13.93 -5.76
C ARG A 161 -5.98 14.34 -6.89
N PRO A 162 -6.51 14.82 -8.03
CA PRO A 162 -5.68 15.24 -9.17
C PRO A 162 -4.82 16.47 -8.85
N ASP A 163 -5.29 17.30 -7.93
CA ASP A 163 -4.61 18.54 -7.56
C ASP A 163 -3.49 18.27 -6.55
N LYS A 164 -2.35 18.90 -6.80
CA LYS A 164 -1.29 18.95 -5.80
C LYS A 164 -1.71 19.89 -4.68
N CYS A 165 -1.64 19.43 -3.44
CA CYS A 165 -1.98 20.20 -2.25
C CYS A 165 -0.74 20.38 -1.36
N PRO A 166 0.27 21.14 -1.77
CA PRO A 166 1.42 21.41 -0.92
C PRO A 166 0.95 22.12 0.36
N PRO A 167 1.55 21.88 1.51
CA PRO A 167 1.27 22.66 2.72
C PRO A 167 1.61 24.13 2.48
N PHE A 168 0.95 25.02 3.21
CA PHE A 168 1.21 26.44 3.14
C PHE A 168 2.04 26.88 4.36
N ILE A 169 3.14 27.59 4.09
CA ILE A 169 3.92 28.31 5.09
C ILE A 169 4.06 29.74 4.58
N GLU A 170 3.59 30.68 5.37
CA GLU A 170 3.67 32.10 5.03
C GLU A 170 5.13 32.52 4.77
N ASN A 171 5.35 33.31 3.73
CA ASN A 171 6.66 33.82 3.32
C ASN A 171 7.74 32.74 3.04
N SER A 172 7.33 31.47 2.76
CA SER A 172 8.29 30.39 2.51
C SER A 172 9.30 30.70 1.40
N ASP A 173 8.90 31.41 0.36
CA ASP A 173 9.76 31.80 -0.77
C ASP A 173 10.88 32.73 -0.32
N GLN A 174 10.53 33.77 0.44
CA GLN A 174 11.51 34.70 0.98
C GLN A 174 12.37 34.06 2.07
N MET A 175 11.77 33.27 2.95
CA MET A 175 12.52 32.53 3.96
C MET A 175 13.60 31.63 3.35
N LEU A 176 13.26 30.90 2.28
CA LEU A 176 14.22 30.04 1.60
C LEU A 176 15.37 30.87 0.97
N ARG A 177 15.04 32.00 0.31
CA ARG A 177 16.08 32.91 -0.22
C ARG A 177 17.00 33.40 0.88
N ASP A 178 16.45 33.93 1.96
CA ASP A 178 17.22 34.50 3.07
C ASP A 178 18.13 33.45 3.71
N ILE A 179 17.64 32.24 4.00
CA ILE A 179 18.44 31.16 4.56
C ILE A 179 19.62 30.82 3.62
N CYS A 180 19.33 30.62 2.32
CA CYS A 180 20.35 30.23 1.35
C CYS A 180 21.39 31.33 1.14
N TYR A 181 20.98 32.57 0.98
CA TYR A 181 21.93 33.69 0.79
C TYR A 181 22.73 33.98 2.04
N ASN A 182 22.13 33.98 3.24
CA ASN A 182 22.86 34.16 4.49
C ASN A 182 23.94 33.09 4.65
N LYS A 183 23.62 31.84 4.33
CA LYS A 183 24.62 30.75 4.38
C LYS A 183 25.69 30.93 3.31
N ALA A 184 25.31 31.30 2.08
CA ALA A 184 26.27 31.53 1.00
C ALA A 184 27.24 32.67 1.35
N HIS A 185 26.74 33.81 1.85
CA HIS A 185 27.60 34.91 2.31
C HIS A 185 28.50 34.53 3.49
N SER A 186 28.00 33.73 4.44
CA SER A 186 28.83 33.23 5.54
C SER A 186 29.96 32.32 5.07
N MET A 187 29.77 31.62 3.94
CA MET A 187 30.76 30.67 3.40
C MET A 187 31.71 31.30 2.38
N TYR A 188 31.22 32.22 1.54
CA TYR A 188 31.94 32.74 0.37
C TYR A 188 32.22 34.25 0.42
N GLY A 189 31.83 34.94 1.52
CA GLY A 189 32.05 36.36 1.69
C GLY A 189 30.91 37.26 1.18
N GLU A 190 31.05 38.56 1.38
CA GLU A 190 30.04 39.55 0.99
C GLU A 190 29.81 39.60 -0.54
N GLU A 191 30.85 39.49 -1.32
CA GLU A 191 30.81 39.37 -2.78
C GLU A 191 30.84 37.89 -3.16
N LEU A 192 29.70 37.34 -3.57
CA LEU A 192 29.62 35.94 -3.96
C LEU A 192 30.32 35.70 -5.30
N PRO A 193 31.18 34.68 -5.42
CA PRO A 193 31.74 34.27 -6.71
C PRO A 193 30.65 34.01 -7.74
N PRO A 194 30.84 34.38 -9.04
CA PRO A 194 29.79 34.19 -10.07
C PRO A 194 29.21 32.79 -10.13
N ILE A 195 30.06 31.74 -10.03
CA ILE A 195 29.60 30.35 -10.03
C ILE A 195 28.66 30.03 -8.90
N VAL A 196 28.86 30.60 -7.71
CA VAL A 196 28.00 30.42 -6.52
C VAL A 196 26.69 31.15 -6.73
N LYS A 197 26.77 32.44 -7.13
CA LYS A 197 25.59 33.30 -7.31
C LYS A 197 24.69 32.76 -8.43
N GLU A 198 25.21 32.49 -9.59
CA GLU A 198 24.46 32.00 -10.76
C GLU A 198 23.80 30.63 -10.45
N ARG A 199 24.50 29.73 -9.78
CA ARG A 199 23.97 28.43 -9.40
C ARG A 199 22.84 28.59 -8.44
N LEU A 200 22.99 29.41 -7.40
CA LEU A 200 21.98 29.62 -6.37
C LEU A 200 20.74 30.32 -6.94
N ASP A 201 20.92 31.37 -7.75
CA ASP A 201 19.83 32.06 -8.41
C ASP A 201 19.00 31.14 -9.30
N ARG A 202 19.66 30.32 -10.11
CA ARG A 202 19.01 29.39 -11.01
C ARG A 202 18.16 28.37 -10.23
N GLU A 203 18.72 27.76 -9.17
CA GLU A 203 17.99 26.76 -8.39
C GLU A 203 16.84 27.39 -7.61
N LEU A 204 17.06 28.49 -6.90
CA LEU A 204 16.01 29.18 -6.14
C LEU A 204 14.87 29.64 -7.04
N ASN A 205 15.19 30.21 -8.22
CA ASN A 205 14.16 30.61 -9.16
C ASN A 205 13.31 29.43 -9.64
N SER A 206 13.93 28.29 -9.93
CA SER A 206 13.21 27.07 -10.31
C SER A 206 12.37 26.51 -9.18
N ILE A 207 12.90 26.44 -7.96
CA ILE A 207 12.20 25.93 -6.78
C ILE A 207 10.98 26.79 -6.47
N ILE A 208 11.15 28.12 -6.43
CA ILE A 208 10.11 29.08 -6.06
C ILE A 208 9.03 29.16 -7.13
N SER A 209 9.42 29.32 -8.42
CA SER A 209 8.45 29.43 -9.52
C SER A 209 7.57 28.18 -9.68
N ASN A 210 8.03 27.02 -9.24
CA ASN A 210 7.26 25.78 -9.22
C ASN A 210 6.54 25.53 -7.89
N GLY A 211 6.57 26.46 -6.92
CA GLY A 211 5.86 26.35 -5.65
C GLY A 211 6.45 25.34 -4.66
N TYR A 212 7.75 25.00 -4.79
CA TYR A 212 8.40 24.00 -3.92
C TYR A 212 9.19 24.59 -2.74
N ALA A 213 9.22 25.92 -2.58
CA ALA A 213 9.95 26.54 -1.45
C ALA A 213 9.49 26.02 -0.09
N VAL A 214 8.19 25.84 0.10
CA VAL A 214 7.61 25.30 1.34
C VAL A 214 8.15 23.91 1.66
N MET A 215 8.41 23.05 0.65
CA MET A 215 8.96 21.72 0.85
C MET A 215 10.42 21.77 1.33
N TYR A 216 11.21 22.72 0.79
CA TYR A 216 12.56 22.98 1.28
C TYR A 216 12.59 23.49 2.71
N ILE A 217 11.67 24.41 3.08
CA ILE A 217 11.56 24.90 4.47
C ILE A 217 11.17 23.78 5.44
N ILE A 218 10.24 22.90 5.04
CA ILE A 218 9.88 21.74 5.87
C ILE A 218 11.07 20.80 6.04
N ALA A 219 11.75 20.44 4.94
CA ALA A 219 12.91 19.56 4.98
C ALA A 219 14.04 20.16 5.86
N GLN A 220 14.32 21.44 5.69
CA GLN A 220 15.31 22.18 6.51
C GLN A 220 14.96 22.09 8.01
N LYS A 221 13.71 22.40 8.38
CA LYS A 221 13.28 22.32 9.79
C LYS A 221 13.40 20.91 10.37
N LEU A 222 13.05 19.89 9.60
CA LEU A 222 13.15 18.49 10.02
C LEU A 222 14.61 18.07 10.23
N VAL A 223 15.49 18.42 9.29
CA VAL A 223 16.93 18.10 9.39
C VAL A 223 17.57 18.83 10.58
N TRP A 224 17.28 20.11 10.74
CA TRP A 224 17.80 20.88 11.85
C TRP A 224 17.34 20.33 13.19
N LYS A 225 16.05 20.04 13.34
CA LYS A 225 15.51 19.44 14.56
C LYS A 225 16.15 18.09 14.88
N SER A 226 16.34 17.24 13.86
CA SER A 226 17.01 15.95 14.04
C SER A 226 18.46 16.13 14.55
N ASN A 227 19.20 17.06 13.96
CA ASN A 227 20.58 17.36 14.37
C ASN A 227 20.65 17.95 15.80
N GLU A 228 19.71 18.84 16.17
CA GLU A 228 19.61 19.37 17.54
C GLU A 228 19.34 18.26 18.56
N ASP A 229 18.56 17.26 18.19
CA ASP A 229 18.26 16.11 19.05
C ASP A 229 19.41 15.07 19.06
N GLY A 230 20.52 15.34 18.34
CA GLY A 230 21.72 14.48 18.31
C GLY A 230 21.65 13.34 17.30
N TYR A 231 20.69 13.36 16.37
CA TYR A 231 20.57 12.36 15.31
C TYR A 231 21.12 12.88 13.99
N LEU A 232 22.05 12.14 13.40
CA LEU A 232 22.63 12.48 12.10
C LEU A 232 21.64 12.24 10.97
N VAL A 233 21.58 13.16 10.02
CA VAL A 233 20.79 13.06 8.80
C VAL A 233 21.73 13.00 7.61
N GLY A 234 21.66 11.90 6.84
CA GLY A 234 22.44 11.72 5.60
C GLY A 234 21.63 12.08 4.37
N SER A 235 22.29 12.61 3.37
CA SER A 235 21.69 12.87 2.05
C SER A 235 21.39 11.57 1.32
N ARG A 236 20.24 11.53 0.63
CA ARG A 236 19.85 10.41 -0.24
C ARG A 236 19.29 10.91 -1.56
N GLY A 237 19.71 10.28 -2.64
CA GLY A 237 19.23 10.58 -3.99
C GLY A 237 19.67 11.96 -4.49
N SER A 238 18.85 12.59 -5.32
CA SER A 238 19.16 13.83 -6.03
C SER A 238 19.32 15.08 -5.16
N VAL A 239 18.93 15.04 -3.89
CA VAL A 239 19.13 16.18 -2.98
C VAL A 239 20.61 16.53 -2.82
N GLY A 240 21.51 15.56 -2.91
CA GLY A 240 22.95 15.77 -2.89
C GLY A 240 23.51 16.56 -4.10
N SER A 241 22.70 16.79 -5.15
CA SER A 241 23.07 17.62 -6.29
C SER A 241 22.46 19.02 -6.28
N SER A 242 21.69 19.36 -5.24
CA SER A 242 21.06 20.68 -5.08
C SER A 242 21.93 21.60 -4.21
N PHE A 243 22.41 22.68 -4.80
CA PHE A 243 23.18 23.70 -4.09
C PHE A 243 22.28 24.51 -3.11
N ALA A 244 21.02 24.72 -3.48
CA ALA A 244 20.04 25.32 -2.55
C ALA A 244 19.80 24.44 -1.32
N ALA A 245 19.82 23.11 -1.46
CA ALA A 245 19.73 22.19 -0.32
C ALA A 245 20.97 22.26 0.59
N THR A 246 22.16 22.44 0.01
CA THR A 246 23.40 22.69 0.78
C THR A 246 23.33 24.01 1.52
N MET A 247 22.92 25.08 0.84
CA MET A 247 22.85 26.43 1.41
C MET A 247 21.71 26.57 2.44
N SER A 248 20.66 25.74 2.36
CA SER A 248 19.60 25.69 3.37
C SER A 248 19.90 24.74 4.55
N GLY A 249 21.01 24.01 4.50
CA GLY A 249 21.40 23.08 5.56
C GLY A 249 20.58 21.78 5.60
N ILE A 250 19.97 21.39 4.45
CA ILE A 250 19.29 20.12 4.27
C ILE A 250 20.30 19.00 4.03
N THR A 251 21.42 19.31 3.34
CA THR A 251 22.49 18.37 3.01
C THR A 251 23.86 18.99 3.27
N GLU A 252 24.83 18.15 3.59
CA GLU A 252 26.23 18.54 3.73
C GLU A 252 27.00 18.46 2.39
N VAL A 253 26.41 17.81 1.39
CA VAL A 253 27.07 17.62 0.08
C VAL A 253 27.05 18.92 -0.70
N ASN A 254 28.25 19.42 -1.07
CA ASN A 254 28.39 20.57 -1.97
C ASN A 254 28.51 20.09 -3.42
N PRO A 255 27.53 20.40 -4.30
CA PRO A 255 27.51 19.92 -5.68
C PRO A 255 28.38 20.77 -6.65
N LEU A 256 29.01 21.82 -6.17
CA LEU A 256 29.95 22.58 -6.98
C LEU A 256 31.23 21.75 -7.23
N GLN A 257 31.95 22.12 -8.26
CA GLN A 257 33.29 21.52 -8.50
C GLN A 257 34.19 21.71 -7.29
N ALA A 258 35.08 20.73 -7.05
CA ALA A 258 36.05 20.81 -5.97
C ALA A 258 36.83 22.13 -6.01
N HIS A 259 36.84 22.86 -4.91
CA HIS A 259 37.46 24.16 -4.76
C HIS A 259 37.98 24.39 -3.36
N TYR A 260 38.94 25.30 -3.24
CA TYR A 260 39.44 25.76 -1.95
C TYR A 260 38.77 27.09 -1.60
N ARG A 261 38.47 27.27 -0.33
CA ARG A 261 38.03 28.53 0.23
C ARG A 261 39.07 29.00 1.24
N CYS A 262 39.60 30.21 1.05
CA CYS A 262 40.44 30.85 2.03
C CYS A 262 39.61 31.62 3.05
N GLU A 263 39.89 31.43 4.34
CA GLU A 263 39.17 32.15 5.41
C GLU A 263 39.70 33.57 5.63
N TYR A 264 40.86 33.91 5.04
CA TYR A 264 41.56 35.17 5.28
C TYR A 264 41.56 36.07 4.04
N CYS A 265 41.20 35.60 2.91
CA CYS A 265 41.17 36.38 1.68
C CYS A 265 39.98 36.02 0.78
#